data_d109433311961da5f82b0d03f6353b73
#
_entry.id   d109433311961da5f82b0d03f6353b73
#
_cell.length_a   1.000
_cell.length_b   1.000
_cell.length_c   1.000
_cell.angle_alpha   90.00
_cell.angle_beta   90.00
_cell.angle_gamma   90.00
#
_symmetry.space_group_name_H-M   'P 1'
#
loop_
_entity.id
_entity.type
_entity.pdbx_description
1 polymer ?
#
loop_
_entity_poly.entity_id
_entity_poly.type
_entity_poly.pdbx_seq_one_letter_code
_entity_poly.pdbx_strand_id
1 'polypeptide(L)'
;MENYQRATSKNQQVRTLMPNLKIYGFSINFVIIIILFSFCIIFTPAFAEKEISLKKTVGVKDHVLLDTLSDLQSYPEIFPEFIKSVELIDDKTAKFNVGANGIFFDVETQYSHQPDGSYIVEVISGDLKGSRITTTLQKTWGFDGTTDGGTIVDMEILLESSGMLSLITPSIPDQMILSNLDSGLDKFVTHAKSKSEMQSKVQDESWIKKDAMDWSQGTIDDSTFALGIQYMVQQGVIKMPQTHQDFGFSQIPSWVKTNAKWWADGKISDEDFQSTIQYLIDTKIMKI
;
A
#
# COMPACT_ATOMS: atom_id res chain seq x y z
N MET A 1 68.51 18.10 -30.76
CA MET A 1 67.09 18.53 -31.08
C MET A 1 66.22 17.40 -31.67
N GLU A 2 66.77 16.23 -31.96
CA GLU A 2 66.02 15.12 -32.61
C GLU A 2 65.25 14.21 -31.63
N ASN A 3 65.59 14.21 -30.36
CA ASN A 3 64.94 13.33 -29.40
C ASN A 3 63.63 13.89 -28.80
N TYR A 4 63.31 15.16 -29.09
CA TYR A 4 62.06 15.78 -28.59
C TYR A 4 60.89 15.60 -29.54
N GLN A 5 61.13 15.41 -30.81
CA GLN A 5 60.12 15.20 -31.85
C GLN A 5 59.55 13.77 -31.86
N ARG A 6 60.27 12.77 -31.31
CA ARG A 6 59.83 11.34 -31.30
C ARG A 6 58.85 11.03 -30.19
N ALA A 7 58.85 11.83 -29.11
CA ALA A 7 57.94 11.61 -27.98
C ALA A 7 56.54 12.19 -28.24
N THR A 8 56.44 13.22 -29.05
CA THR A 8 55.16 13.84 -29.40
C THR A 8 54.35 13.07 -30.44
N SER A 9 55.03 12.32 -31.32
CA SER A 9 54.37 11.50 -32.35
C SER A 9 53.73 10.23 -31.82
N LYS A 10 54.25 9.65 -30.74
CA LYS A 10 53.67 8.45 -30.09
C LYS A 10 52.41 8.77 -29.27
N ASN A 11 52.28 9.99 -28.73
CA ASN A 11 51.10 10.39 -27.96
C ASN A 11 49.91 10.82 -28.81
N GLN A 12 50.11 11.11 -30.10
CA GLN A 12 48.98 11.43 -30.98
C GLN A 12 48.35 10.19 -31.62
N GLN A 13 49.06 9.06 -31.73
CA GLN A 13 48.48 7.82 -32.28
C GLN A 13 47.59 7.05 -31.31
N VAL A 14 47.70 7.29 -30.03
CA VAL A 14 46.83 6.62 -28.99
C VAL A 14 45.49 7.33 -28.82
N ARG A 15 45.33 8.57 -29.33
CA ARG A 15 44.08 9.34 -29.20
C ARG A 15 43.05 9.10 -30.30
N THR A 16 43.34 8.32 -31.32
CA THR A 16 42.47 8.16 -32.50
C THR A 16 41.73 6.82 -32.55
N LEU A 17 41.76 6.00 -31.47
CA LEU A 17 41.11 4.69 -31.41
C LEU A 17 40.04 4.56 -30.31
N MET A 18 39.51 5.69 -29.82
CA MET A 18 38.28 5.62 -29.01
C MET A 18 37.14 6.27 -29.81
N PRO A 19 36.26 5.47 -30.43
CA PRO A 19 35.05 6.04 -30.98
C PRO A 19 34.22 6.60 -29.78
N ASN A 20 33.69 7.82 -29.98
CA ASN A 20 32.76 8.47 -29.08
C ASN A 20 31.57 7.53 -28.78
N LEU A 21 31.64 6.79 -27.67
CA LEU A 21 30.51 6.07 -27.12
C LEU A 21 29.62 7.13 -26.49
N LYS A 22 28.64 7.63 -27.22
CA LYS A 22 27.50 8.35 -26.66
C LYS A 22 26.77 7.35 -25.75
N ILE A 23 27.06 7.41 -24.45
CA ILE A 23 26.28 6.73 -23.43
C ILE A 23 24.95 7.48 -23.37
N TYR A 24 23.97 7.01 -24.13
CA TYR A 24 22.57 7.32 -23.88
C TYR A 24 22.28 6.90 -22.45
N GLY A 25 21.61 7.79 -21.69
CA GLY A 25 21.31 7.64 -20.27
C GLY A 25 20.53 6.37 -19.94
N PHE A 26 21.20 5.23 -20.00
CA PHE A 26 20.74 3.98 -19.42
C PHE A 26 21.10 4.01 -17.94
N SER A 27 20.08 3.85 -17.11
CA SER A 27 20.26 3.62 -15.68
C SER A 27 21.39 2.61 -15.47
N ILE A 28 22.34 2.94 -14.60
CA ILE A 28 23.50 2.11 -14.23
C ILE A 28 23.10 0.66 -13.91
N ASN A 29 21.85 0.43 -13.51
CA ASN A 29 21.29 -0.90 -13.24
C ASN A 29 21.19 -1.84 -14.45
N PHE A 30 21.19 -1.31 -15.68
CA PHE A 30 21.03 -2.15 -16.89
C PHE A 30 22.37 -2.62 -17.47
N VAL A 31 23.44 -1.85 -17.30
CA VAL A 31 24.77 -2.19 -17.84
C VAL A 31 25.41 -3.34 -17.07
N ILE A 32 25.10 -3.48 -15.77
CA ILE A 32 25.64 -4.54 -14.92
C ILE A 32 25.09 -5.92 -15.30
N ILE A 33 23.88 -6.01 -15.83
CA ILE A 33 23.21 -7.28 -16.19
C ILE A 33 23.78 -7.86 -17.51
N ILE A 34 24.25 -7.03 -18.46
CA ILE A 34 24.67 -7.49 -19.80
C ILE A 34 26.13 -7.97 -19.87
N ILE A 35 27.01 -7.48 -19.00
CA ILE A 35 28.46 -7.85 -19.04
C ILE A 35 28.71 -9.27 -18.52
N LEU A 36 27.78 -9.85 -17.76
CA LEU A 36 27.94 -11.16 -17.12
C LEU A 36 27.61 -12.38 -17.99
N PHE A 37 27.16 -12.19 -19.23
CA PHE A 37 26.75 -13.30 -20.11
C PHE A 37 27.92 -14.01 -20.83
N SER A 38 29.17 -13.59 -20.64
CA SER A 38 30.30 -14.06 -21.48
C SER A 38 31.38 -14.86 -20.76
N PHE A 39 31.22 -15.28 -19.50
CA PHE A 39 32.29 -16.00 -18.80
C PHE A 39 31.78 -17.27 -18.13
N CYS A 40 31.73 -18.37 -18.90
CA CYS A 40 31.45 -19.71 -18.41
C CYS A 40 32.71 -20.30 -17.75
N ILE A 41 32.91 -20.06 -16.46
CA ILE A 41 33.92 -20.72 -15.64
C ILE A 41 33.21 -21.50 -14.53
N ILE A 42 33.64 -22.72 -14.28
CA ILE A 42 33.16 -23.66 -13.27
C ILE A 42 33.23 -22.97 -11.89
N PHE A 43 32.11 -22.48 -11.40
CA PHE A 43 31.98 -21.94 -10.05
C PHE A 43 31.24 -22.95 -9.17
N THR A 44 31.82 -23.27 -8.04
CA THR A 44 31.08 -23.74 -6.86
C THR A 44 29.98 -22.72 -6.57
N PRO A 45 28.76 -23.14 -6.21
CA PRO A 45 27.69 -22.18 -5.88
C PRO A 45 28.18 -21.29 -4.73
N ALA A 46 28.49 -20.04 -5.05
CA ALA A 46 28.73 -19.04 -4.03
C ALA A 46 27.35 -18.63 -3.51
N PHE A 47 27.12 -18.79 -2.22
CA PHE A 47 25.98 -18.20 -1.53
C PHE A 47 26.41 -16.82 -1.05
N ALA A 48 25.63 -15.81 -1.35
CA ALA A 48 25.79 -14.49 -0.76
C ALA A 48 24.59 -14.24 0.15
N GLU A 49 24.89 -13.87 1.38
CA GLU A 49 23.91 -13.55 2.42
C GLU A 49 24.05 -12.09 2.82
N LYS A 50 22.94 -11.41 3.01
CA LYS A 50 22.88 -10.02 3.43
C LYS A 50 21.71 -9.82 4.38
N GLU A 51 21.99 -9.26 5.56
CA GLU A 51 21.01 -8.97 6.58
C GLU A 51 20.78 -7.46 6.67
N ILE A 52 19.50 -7.05 6.62
CA ILE A 52 19.09 -5.64 6.60
C ILE A 52 17.88 -5.48 7.50
N SER A 53 17.84 -4.42 8.30
CA SER A 53 16.70 -4.09 9.14
C SER A 53 16.15 -2.70 8.84
N LEU A 54 14.83 -2.56 8.89
CA LEU A 54 14.10 -1.30 8.76
C LEU A 54 13.13 -1.18 9.92
N LYS A 55 13.21 -0.07 10.66
CA LYS A 55 12.23 0.27 11.70
C LYS A 55 11.60 1.62 11.41
N LYS A 56 10.27 1.66 11.31
CA LYS A 56 9.52 2.87 10.96
C LYS A 56 8.20 2.94 11.70
N THR A 57 7.81 4.14 12.13
CA THR A 57 6.46 4.40 12.65
C THR A 57 5.58 4.91 11.52
N VAL A 58 4.41 4.30 11.35
CA VAL A 58 3.45 4.63 10.30
C VAL A 58 2.09 4.97 10.90
N GLY A 59 1.37 5.90 10.28
CA GLY A 59 0.06 6.38 10.75
C GLY A 59 -1.11 5.51 10.26
N VAL A 60 -1.03 4.19 10.48
CA VAL A 60 -2.07 3.19 10.15
C VAL A 60 -2.16 2.23 11.33
N LYS A 61 -3.37 1.74 11.64
CA LYS A 61 -3.59 0.73 12.69
C LYS A 61 -2.93 -0.59 12.30
N ASP A 62 -2.37 -1.30 13.27
CA ASP A 62 -1.63 -2.56 13.08
C ASP A 62 -2.41 -3.63 12.32
N HIS A 63 -3.69 -3.86 12.69
CA HIS A 63 -4.53 -4.84 12.01
C HIS A 63 -4.84 -4.46 10.56
N VAL A 64 -5.07 -3.16 10.26
CA VAL A 64 -5.33 -2.68 8.89
C VAL A 64 -4.09 -2.87 8.01
N LEU A 65 -2.91 -2.60 8.57
CA LEU A 65 -1.65 -2.83 7.88
C LEU A 65 -1.39 -4.34 7.66
N LEU A 66 -1.64 -5.16 8.69
CA LEU A 66 -1.51 -6.62 8.60
C LEU A 66 -2.45 -7.21 7.55
N ASP A 67 -3.72 -6.79 7.53
CA ASP A 67 -4.69 -7.21 6.52
C ASP A 67 -4.21 -6.86 5.10
N THR A 68 -3.59 -5.67 4.94
CA THR A 68 -3.04 -5.25 3.64
C THR A 68 -1.79 -6.05 3.25
N LEU A 69 -0.89 -6.33 4.20
CA LEU A 69 0.30 -7.16 3.97
C LEU A 69 -0.06 -8.62 3.67
N SER A 70 -1.20 -9.10 4.18
CA SER A 70 -1.68 -10.46 3.95
C SER A 70 -2.52 -10.60 2.68
N ASP A 71 -2.99 -9.50 2.10
CA ASP A 71 -3.79 -9.48 0.86
C ASP A 71 -2.87 -9.50 -0.36
N LEU A 72 -2.30 -10.68 -0.64
CA LEU A 72 -1.32 -10.87 -1.71
C LEU A 72 -1.86 -10.55 -3.10
N GLN A 73 -3.17 -10.71 -3.32
CA GLN A 73 -3.81 -10.43 -4.60
C GLN A 73 -3.82 -8.94 -4.94
N SER A 74 -3.70 -8.06 -3.94
CA SER A 74 -3.57 -6.61 -4.12
C SER A 74 -2.16 -6.16 -4.54
N TYR A 75 -1.13 -7.02 -4.42
CA TYR A 75 0.27 -6.66 -4.68
C TYR A 75 0.54 -6.16 -6.12
N PRO A 76 -0.05 -6.72 -7.18
CA PRO A 76 0.09 -6.15 -8.54
C PRO A 76 -0.47 -4.73 -8.66
N GLU A 77 -1.50 -4.38 -7.88
CA GLU A 77 -2.06 -3.03 -7.83
C GLU A 77 -1.14 -2.07 -7.06
N ILE A 78 -0.57 -2.54 -5.93
CA ILE A 78 0.33 -1.75 -5.10
C ILE A 78 1.69 -1.52 -5.78
N PHE A 79 2.19 -2.52 -6.52
CA PHE A 79 3.50 -2.53 -7.16
C PHE A 79 3.45 -2.88 -8.66
N PRO A 80 2.68 -2.17 -9.48
CA PRO A 80 2.47 -2.53 -10.90
C PRO A 80 3.76 -2.55 -11.73
N GLU A 81 4.81 -1.82 -11.31
CA GLU A 81 6.10 -1.80 -12.01
C GLU A 81 6.94 -3.06 -11.74
N PHE A 82 6.70 -3.75 -10.60
CA PHE A 82 7.53 -4.85 -10.11
C PHE A 82 6.82 -6.20 -10.06
N ILE A 83 5.49 -6.21 -9.94
CA ILE A 83 4.70 -7.44 -9.80
C ILE A 83 3.62 -7.45 -10.87
N LYS A 84 3.70 -8.42 -11.77
CA LYS A 84 2.72 -8.59 -12.86
C LYS A 84 1.50 -9.36 -12.43
N SER A 85 1.72 -10.44 -11.67
CA SER A 85 0.65 -11.31 -11.23
C SER A 85 1.03 -12.05 -9.96
N VAL A 86 0.00 -12.45 -9.22
CA VAL A 86 0.08 -13.33 -8.07
C VAL A 86 -0.89 -14.47 -8.27
N GLU A 87 -0.45 -15.70 -8.07
CA GLU A 87 -1.24 -16.92 -8.10
C GLU A 87 -1.12 -17.60 -6.73
N LEU A 88 -2.23 -17.78 -6.02
CA LEU A 88 -2.27 -18.52 -4.77
C LEU A 88 -2.23 -20.01 -5.11
N ILE A 89 -1.21 -20.73 -4.63
CA ILE A 89 -1.04 -22.18 -4.80
C ILE A 89 -1.85 -22.90 -3.71
N ASP A 90 -1.75 -22.41 -2.48
CA ASP A 90 -2.51 -22.87 -1.32
C ASP A 90 -2.65 -21.75 -0.29
N ASP A 91 -3.14 -22.05 0.92
CA ASP A 91 -3.38 -21.07 2.01
C ASP A 91 -2.10 -20.39 2.52
N LYS A 92 -0.93 -20.91 2.20
CA LYS A 92 0.38 -20.44 2.70
C LYS A 92 1.39 -20.18 1.61
N THR A 93 1.11 -20.56 0.39
CA THR A 93 2.06 -20.53 -0.72
C THR A 93 1.49 -19.73 -1.88
N ALA A 94 2.27 -18.78 -2.39
CA ALA A 94 1.91 -18.02 -3.57
C ALA A 94 3.08 -17.95 -4.57
N LYS A 95 2.73 -17.89 -5.84
CA LYS A 95 3.64 -17.68 -6.94
C LYS A 95 3.49 -16.24 -7.45
N PHE A 96 4.58 -15.52 -7.46
CA PHE A 96 4.68 -14.16 -7.95
C PHE A 96 5.41 -14.14 -9.28
N ASN A 97 4.91 -13.38 -10.24
CA ASN A 97 5.67 -12.98 -11.42
C ASN A 97 6.27 -11.60 -11.17
N VAL A 98 7.55 -11.56 -10.80
CA VAL A 98 8.24 -10.35 -10.34
C VAL A 98 9.35 -9.95 -11.30
N GLY A 99 9.64 -8.66 -11.37
CA GLY A 99 10.73 -8.17 -12.20
C GLY A 99 10.73 -6.66 -12.34
N ALA A 100 11.51 -6.16 -13.30
CA ALA A 100 11.59 -4.75 -13.65
C ALA A 100 12.07 -4.59 -15.08
N ASN A 101 11.77 -3.43 -15.70
CA ASN A 101 12.27 -3.06 -17.05
C ASN A 101 11.95 -4.11 -18.14
N GLY A 102 10.83 -4.82 -18.02
CA GLY A 102 10.38 -5.81 -18.99
C GLY A 102 10.96 -7.21 -18.81
N ILE A 103 11.83 -7.43 -17.83
CA ILE A 103 12.37 -8.75 -17.47
C ILE A 103 11.62 -9.24 -16.21
N PHE A 104 10.90 -10.33 -16.35
CA PHE A 104 10.11 -10.91 -15.28
C PHE A 104 10.43 -12.40 -15.13
N PHE A 105 10.35 -12.89 -13.90
CA PHE A 105 10.56 -14.30 -13.55
C PHE A 105 9.59 -14.70 -12.43
N ASP A 106 9.37 -15.98 -12.32
CA ASP A 106 8.47 -16.55 -11.30
C ASP A 106 9.23 -16.83 -10.01
N VAL A 107 8.64 -16.45 -8.89
CA VAL A 107 9.16 -16.71 -7.54
C VAL A 107 8.04 -17.31 -6.71
N GLU A 108 8.30 -18.41 -6.04
CA GLU A 108 7.37 -18.98 -5.07
C GLU A 108 7.75 -18.55 -3.66
N THR A 109 6.76 -18.13 -2.90
CA THR A 109 6.92 -17.67 -1.53
C THR A 109 6.00 -18.43 -0.59
N GLN A 110 6.46 -18.63 0.63
CA GLN A 110 5.67 -19.23 1.72
C GLN A 110 5.46 -18.21 2.83
N TYR A 111 4.27 -18.24 3.42
CA TYR A 111 3.81 -17.29 4.44
C TYR A 111 3.55 -18.02 5.74
N SER A 112 3.94 -17.40 6.86
CA SER A 112 3.64 -17.92 8.18
C SER A 112 3.45 -16.81 9.20
N HIS A 113 2.49 -17.02 10.13
CA HIS A 113 2.35 -16.24 11.34
C HIS A 113 3.00 -17.00 12.49
N GLN A 114 3.84 -16.31 13.24
CA GLN A 114 4.53 -16.89 14.39
C GLN A 114 3.75 -16.64 15.69
N PRO A 115 3.97 -17.44 16.74
CA PRO A 115 3.31 -17.26 18.03
C PRO A 115 3.61 -15.92 18.72
N ASP A 116 4.72 -15.27 18.37
CA ASP A 116 5.11 -13.93 18.84
C ASP A 116 4.41 -12.79 18.09
N GLY A 117 3.56 -13.12 17.12
CA GLY A 117 2.81 -12.15 16.29
C GLY A 117 3.58 -11.65 15.07
N SER A 118 4.79 -12.14 14.81
CA SER A 118 5.53 -11.80 13.60
C SER A 118 4.93 -12.50 12.37
N TYR A 119 5.04 -11.82 11.23
CA TYR A 119 4.64 -12.29 9.92
C TYR A 119 5.89 -12.54 9.07
N ILE A 120 6.05 -13.77 8.58
CA ILE A 120 7.22 -14.17 7.81
C ILE A 120 6.81 -14.50 6.38
N VAL A 121 7.56 -13.94 5.44
CA VAL A 121 7.53 -14.29 4.01
C VAL A 121 8.87 -14.88 3.65
N GLU A 122 8.89 -16.11 3.16
CA GLU A 122 10.11 -16.82 2.75
C GLU A 122 10.03 -17.18 1.27
N VAL A 123 11.11 -16.95 0.54
CA VAL A 123 11.26 -17.39 -0.85
C VAL A 123 11.68 -18.86 -0.86
N ILE A 124 10.86 -19.72 -1.47
CA ILE A 124 11.07 -21.17 -1.48
C ILE A 124 11.58 -21.70 -2.82
N SER A 125 11.68 -20.86 -3.85
CA SER A 125 12.16 -21.26 -5.18
C SER A 125 13.11 -20.24 -5.83
N GLY A 126 13.84 -20.68 -6.86
CA GLY A 126 14.72 -19.85 -7.67
C GLY A 126 16.03 -19.44 -6.97
N ASP A 127 16.73 -18.47 -7.57
CA ASP A 127 18.05 -18.01 -7.12
C ASP A 127 18.02 -17.20 -5.81
N LEU A 128 16.81 -16.80 -5.35
CA LEU A 128 16.59 -16.11 -4.06
C LEU A 128 16.03 -17.04 -2.97
N LYS A 129 16.03 -18.36 -3.22
CA LYS A 129 15.53 -19.34 -2.24
C LYS A 129 16.29 -19.22 -0.91
N GLY A 130 15.55 -19.16 0.19
CA GLY A 130 16.05 -18.93 1.55
C GLY A 130 15.91 -17.47 2.00
N SER A 131 15.77 -16.53 1.05
CA SER A 131 15.51 -15.13 1.39
C SER A 131 14.22 -15.00 2.18
N ARG A 132 14.24 -14.17 3.23
CA ARG A 132 13.15 -14.06 4.18
C ARG A 132 12.94 -12.61 4.63
N ILE A 133 11.69 -12.23 4.77
CA ILE A 133 11.28 -10.98 5.40
C ILE A 133 10.48 -11.34 6.65
N THR A 134 10.95 -10.90 7.81
CA THR A 134 10.23 -10.99 9.07
C THR A 134 9.69 -9.62 9.42
N THR A 135 8.38 -9.49 9.59
CA THR A 135 7.72 -8.23 9.92
C THR A 135 7.04 -8.35 11.27
N THR A 136 7.37 -7.45 12.20
CA THR A 136 6.72 -7.32 13.50
C THR A 136 5.99 -6.00 13.56
N LEU A 137 4.72 -6.04 13.98
CA LEU A 137 3.84 -4.87 14.12
C LEU A 137 3.56 -4.61 15.61
N GLN A 138 3.82 -3.38 16.07
CA GLN A 138 3.57 -2.96 17.45
C GLN A 138 2.71 -1.71 17.45
N LYS A 139 1.63 -1.71 18.22
CA LYS A 139 0.76 -0.53 18.39
C LYS A 139 1.53 0.61 19.05
N THR A 140 1.33 1.83 18.57
CA THR A 140 1.73 3.03 19.29
C THR A 140 0.51 3.70 19.92
N TRP A 141 0.72 4.35 21.07
CA TRP A 141 -0.28 5.22 21.67
C TRP A 141 -0.22 6.59 21.01
N GLY A 142 -1.36 7.18 20.71
CA GLY A 142 -1.42 8.55 20.21
C GLY A 142 -0.85 9.53 21.24
N PHE A 143 -0.34 10.67 20.77
CA PHE A 143 0.22 11.75 21.60
C PHE A 143 -0.80 12.32 22.61
N ASP A 144 -2.09 12.14 22.32
CA ASP A 144 -3.24 12.60 23.12
C ASP A 144 -3.79 11.51 24.06
N GLY A 145 -3.12 10.35 24.16
CA GLY A 145 -3.58 9.22 24.98
C GLY A 145 -4.74 8.42 24.36
N THR A 146 -5.12 8.74 23.11
CA THR A 146 -6.09 7.93 22.38
C THR A 146 -5.44 6.66 21.84
N THR A 147 -6.25 5.60 21.65
CA THR A 147 -5.79 4.32 21.09
C THR A 147 -5.53 4.38 19.58
N ASP A 148 -5.66 5.55 18.97
CA ASP A 148 -5.48 5.78 17.54
C ASP A 148 -4.04 6.13 17.13
N GLY A 149 -3.07 5.73 17.95
CA GLY A 149 -1.65 5.74 17.59
C GLY A 149 -1.42 4.86 16.36
N GLY A 150 -0.40 5.20 15.57
CA GLY A 150 0.01 4.40 14.42
C GLY A 150 0.61 3.05 14.81
N THR A 151 1.37 2.48 13.93
CA THR A 151 2.06 1.20 14.11
C THR A 151 3.56 1.40 13.98
N ILE A 152 4.34 0.85 14.90
CA ILE A 152 5.77 0.62 14.69
C ILE A 152 5.89 -0.65 13.86
N VAL A 153 6.49 -0.51 12.69
CA VAL A 153 6.83 -1.62 11.80
C VAL A 153 8.31 -1.88 11.97
N ASP A 154 8.65 -3.11 12.33
CA ASP A 154 10.02 -3.61 12.43
C ASP A 154 10.18 -4.74 11.41
N MET A 155 11.03 -4.53 10.40
CA MET A 155 11.26 -5.48 9.30
C MET A 155 12.71 -5.92 9.32
N GLU A 156 12.91 -7.23 9.42
CA GLU A 156 14.22 -7.87 9.27
C GLU A 156 14.24 -8.67 7.98
N ILE A 157 15.22 -8.42 7.15
CA ILE A 157 15.37 -9.03 5.85
C ILE A 157 16.67 -9.81 5.80
N LEU A 158 16.55 -11.09 5.58
CA LEU A 158 17.65 -11.95 5.19
C LEU A 158 17.56 -12.17 3.69
N LEU A 159 18.52 -11.63 2.95
CA LEU A 159 18.62 -11.80 1.52
C LEU A 159 19.67 -12.88 1.23
N GLU A 160 19.21 -14.06 0.86
CA GLU A 160 20.05 -15.15 0.36
C GLU A 160 19.99 -15.15 -1.16
N SER A 161 21.15 -15.34 -1.79
CA SER A 161 21.20 -15.46 -3.24
C SER A 161 22.16 -16.54 -3.68
N SER A 162 21.78 -17.25 -4.74
CA SER A 162 22.54 -18.31 -5.38
C SER A 162 22.68 -18.06 -6.89
N GLY A 163 23.36 -18.93 -7.59
CA GLY A 163 23.51 -18.85 -9.03
C GLY A 163 24.10 -17.51 -9.49
N MET A 164 23.50 -16.93 -10.53
CA MET A 164 23.97 -15.65 -11.08
C MET A 164 23.72 -14.47 -10.14
N LEU A 165 22.68 -14.49 -9.33
CA LEU A 165 22.36 -13.42 -8.41
C LEU A 165 23.40 -13.31 -7.28
N SER A 166 24.04 -14.40 -6.85
CA SER A 166 25.09 -14.36 -5.83
C SER A 166 26.31 -13.53 -6.24
N LEU A 167 26.53 -13.31 -7.53
CA LEU A 167 27.62 -12.49 -8.04
C LEU A 167 27.33 -10.98 -7.95
N ILE A 168 26.06 -10.60 -7.97
CA ILE A 168 25.62 -9.19 -7.96
C ILE A 168 25.17 -8.74 -6.58
N THR A 169 24.53 -9.61 -5.79
CA THR A 169 23.97 -9.27 -4.47
C THR A 169 24.97 -8.57 -3.54
N PRO A 170 26.25 -8.99 -3.42
CA PRO A 170 27.21 -8.30 -2.59
C PRO A 170 27.51 -6.86 -3.04
N SER A 171 27.34 -6.57 -4.31
CA SER A 171 27.61 -5.25 -4.90
C SER A 171 26.44 -4.27 -4.76
N ILE A 172 25.26 -4.73 -4.36
CA ILE A 172 24.09 -3.87 -4.13
C ILE A 172 24.28 -3.13 -2.81
N PRO A 173 24.33 -1.79 -2.76
CA PRO A 173 24.44 -1.04 -1.52
C PRO A 173 23.24 -1.29 -0.60
N ASP A 174 23.49 -1.49 0.71
CA ASP A 174 22.42 -1.68 1.71
C ASP A 174 21.42 -0.51 1.70
N GLN A 175 21.95 0.71 1.54
CA GLN A 175 21.11 1.92 1.45
C GLN A 175 20.11 1.87 0.29
N MET A 176 20.44 1.23 -0.83
CA MET A 176 19.53 1.07 -1.96
C MET A 176 18.41 0.08 -1.63
N ILE A 177 18.73 -1.01 -0.94
CA ILE A 177 17.74 -1.98 -0.48
C ILE A 177 16.83 -1.31 0.55
N LEU A 178 17.38 -0.63 1.55
CA LEU A 178 16.62 0.10 2.58
C LEU A 178 15.69 1.15 1.97
N SER A 179 16.15 1.92 0.99
CA SER A 179 15.32 2.93 0.33
C SER A 179 14.14 2.32 -0.43
N ASN A 180 14.35 1.17 -1.08
CA ASN A 180 13.27 0.46 -1.77
C ASN A 180 12.26 -0.14 -0.79
N LEU A 181 12.72 -0.67 0.34
CA LEU A 181 11.85 -1.18 1.40
C LEU A 181 11.02 -0.08 2.04
N ASP A 182 11.66 1.05 2.36
CA ASP A 182 10.98 2.22 2.93
C ASP A 182 9.89 2.72 1.98
N SER A 183 10.21 2.88 0.69
CA SER A 183 9.24 3.25 -0.34
C SER A 183 8.14 2.21 -0.52
N GLY A 184 8.48 0.93 -0.43
CA GLY A 184 7.52 -0.17 -0.50
C GLY A 184 6.55 -0.15 0.67
N LEU A 185 7.05 0.07 1.89
CA LEU A 185 6.22 0.21 3.08
C LEU A 185 5.27 1.41 2.96
N ASP A 186 5.73 2.54 2.41
CA ASP A 186 4.87 3.72 2.19
C ASP A 186 3.74 3.44 1.18
N LYS A 187 3.98 2.64 0.14
CA LYS A 187 2.93 2.19 -0.79
C LYS A 187 1.89 1.31 -0.08
N PHE A 188 2.31 0.36 0.76
CA PHE A 188 1.40 -0.44 1.59
C PHE A 188 0.58 0.43 2.54
N VAL A 189 1.20 1.37 3.23
CA VAL A 189 0.53 2.32 4.14
C VAL A 189 -0.51 3.15 3.40
N THR A 190 -0.19 3.64 2.21
CA THR A 190 -1.10 4.43 1.39
C THR A 190 -2.31 3.59 0.95
N HIS A 191 -2.07 2.37 0.48
CA HIS A 191 -3.15 1.45 0.10
C HIS A 191 -4.03 1.06 1.30
N ALA A 192 -3.43 0.77 2.46
CA ALA A 192 -4.13 0.47 3.70
C ALA A 192 -5.03 1.61 4.16
N LYS A 193 -4.56 2.87 4.09
CA LYS A 193 -5.38 4.06 4.39
C LYS A 193 -6.56 4.18 3.46
N SER A 194 -6.33 4.10 2.14
CA SER A 194 -7.40 4.19 1.15
C SER A 194 -8.47 3.10 1.34
N LYS A 195 -8.05 1.86 1.61
CA LYS A 195 -8.95 0.74 1.87
C LYS A 195 -9.75 0.94 3.16
N SER A 196 -9.10 1.43 4.23
CA SER A 196 -9.74 1.73 5.51
C SER A 196 -10.74 2.88 5.38
N GLU A 197 -10.41 3.94 4.63
CA GLU A 197 -11.33 5.06 4.38
C GLU A 197 -12.54 4.65 3.54
N MET A 198 -12.35 3.81 2.52
CA MET A 198 -13.46 3.26 1.75
C MET A 198 -14.34 2.35 2.60
N GLN A 199 -13.74 1.51 3.44
CA GLN A 199 -14.48 0.60 4.31
C GLN A 199 -15.26 1.34 5.41
N SER A 200 -14.70 2.41 5.98
CA SER A 200 -15.41 3.27 6.94
C SER A 200 -16.58 3.98 6.28
N LYS A 201 -16.43 4.50 5.07
CA LYS A 201 -17.55 5.11 4.32
C LYS A 201 -18.66 4.10 4.04
N VAL A 202 -18.33 2.90 3.56
CA VAL A 202 -19.33 1.85 3.31
C VAL A 202 -20.02 1.40 4.60
N GLN A 203 -19.30 1.33 5.71
CA GLN A 203 -19.86 0.95 7.00
C GLN A 203 -20.75 2.08 7.58
N ASP A 204 -20.33 3.33 7.46
CA ASP A 204 -21.14 4.50 7.84
C ASP A 204 -22.43 4.61 7.01
N GLU A 205 -22.38 4.30 5.72
CA GLU A 205 -23.56 4.28 4.87
C GLU A 205 -24.51 3.10 5.16
N SER A 206 -23.99 1.95 5.54
CA SER A 206 -24.83 0.74 5.74
C SER A 206 -25.67 0.80 7.02
N TRP A 207 -25.12 1.27 8.15
CA TRP A 207 -25.88 1.34 9.40
C TRP A 207 -26.94 2.43 9.34
N ILE A 208 -26.64 3.59 8.72
CA ILE A 208 -27.62 4.67 8.61
C ILE A 208 -28.77 4.34 7.62
N LYS A 209 -28.48 3.59 6.55
CA LYS A 209 -29.52 3.05 5.65
C LYS A 209 -30.40 2.04 6.38
N LYS A 210 -29.81 1.25 7.29
CA LYS A 210 -30.57 0.38 8.19
C LYS A 210 -31.43 1.19 9.15
N ASP A 211 -30.89 2.23 9.79
CA ASP A 211 -31.65 3.11 10.67
C ASP A 211 -32.77 3.86 9.93
N ALA A 212 -32.53 4.30 8.69
CA ALA A 212 -33.57 4.88 7.84
C ALA A 212 -34.69 3.89 7.52
N MET A 213 -34.37 2.62 7.28
CA MET A 213 -35.34 1.56 7.11
C MET A 213 -36.14 1.33 8.39
N ASP A 214 -35.46 1.14 9.52
CA ASP A 214 -36.07 0.89 10.85
C ASP A 214 -36.97 2.06 11.25
N TRP A 215 -36.54 3.31 10.97
CA TRP A 215 -37.36 4.50 11.20
C TRP A 215 -38.59 4.55 10.29
N SER A 216 -38.43 4.22 9.02
CA SER A 216 -39.55 4.20 8.07
C SER A 216 -40.65 3.19 8.47
N GLN A 217 -40.24 2.11 9.13
CA GLN A 217 -41.12 1.05 9.65
C GLN A 217 -41.64 1.35 11.06
N GLY A 218 -41.17 2.41 11.72
CA GLY A 218 -41.51 2.76 13.10
C GLY A 218 -40.84 1.94 14.17
N THR A 219 -39.76 1.21 13.84
CA THR A 219 -38.96 0.42 14.79
C THR A 219 -38.13 1.34 15.67
N ILE A 220 -37.64 2.45 15.16
CA ILE A 220 -37.02 3.55 15.90
C ILE A 220 -37.87 4.82 15.78
N ASP A 221 -37.78 5.70 16.77
CA ASP A 221 -38.52 6.95 16.81
C ASP A 221 -37.82 8.10 16.03
N ASP A 222 -38.53 9.23 15.88
CA ASP A 222 -38.00 10.38 15.17
C ASP A 222 -36.75 10.97 15.83
N SER A 223 -36.62 10.88 17.18
CA SER A 223 -35.45 11.38 17.90
C SER A 223 -34.22 10.57 17.66
N THR A 224 -34.33 9.25 17.68
CA THR A 224 -33.21 8.33 17.40
C THR A 224 -32.71 8.51 15.97
N PHE A 225 -33.61 8.63 15.00
CA PHE A 225 -33.25 8.89 13.62
C PHE A 225 -32.55 10.26 13.44
N ALA A 226 -33.08 11.32 14.07
CA ALA A 226 -32.49 12.66 14.02
C ALA A 226 -31.08 12.71 14.62
N LEU A 227 -30.81 11.95 15.71
CA LEU A 227 -29.45 11.79 16.27
C LEU A 227 -28.49 11.12 15.28
N GLY A 228 -28.94 10.12 14.54
CA GLY A 228 -28.16 9.49 13.48
C GLY A 228 -27.77 10.46 12.36
N ILE A 229 -28.74 11.28 11.91
CA ILE A 229 -28.48 12.34 10.90
C ILE A 229 -27.49 13.38 11.46
N GLN A 230 -27.66 13.81 12.71
CA GLN A 230 -26.71 14.74 13.37
C GLN A 230 -25.29 14.18 13.39
N TYR A 231 -25.12 12.93 13.79
CA TYR A 231 -23.82 12.27 13.79
C TYR A 231 -23.18 12.30 12.39
N MET A 232 -23.96 11.99 11.33
CA MET A 232 -23.46 12.00 9.96
C MET A 232 -23.04 13.39 9.47
N VAL A 233 -23.75 14.44 9.88
CA VAL A 233 -23.37 15.83 9.57
C VAL A 233 -22.08 16.20 10.33
N GLN A 234 -21.94 15.82 11.60
CA GLN A 234 -20.73 16.06 12.41
C GLN A 234 -19.50 15.33 11.85
N GLN A 235 -19.68 14.12 11.32
CA GLN A 235 -18.61 13.34 10.70
C GLN A 235 -18.32 13.76 9.24
N GLY A 236 -19.07 14.73 8.68
CA GLY A 236 -18.91 15.21 7.31
C GLY A 236 -19.36 14.23 6.23
N VAL A 237 -20.06 13.17 6.60
CA VAL A 237 -20.68 12.20 5.66
C VAL A 237 -21.79 12.89 4.89
N ILE A 238 -22.69 13.63 5.58
CA ILE A 238 -23.63 14.55 4.98
C ILE A 238 -23.03 15.95 5.01
N LYS A 239 -22.72 16.50 3.83
CA LYS A 239 -22.18 17.86 3.69
C LYS A 239 -23.29 18.88 3.78
N MET A 240 -23.41 19.57 4.90
CA MET A 240 -24.38 20.63 5.12
C MET A 240 -23.67 21.98 5.27
N PRO A 241 -24.27 23.10 4.79
CA PRO A 241 -23.81 24.42 5.15
C PRO A 241 -23.92 24.60 6.67
N GLN A 242 -22.85 25.11 7.30
CA GLN A 242 -22.80 25.36 8.76
C GLN A 242 -23.99 26.25 9.19
N THR A 243 -24.96 25.72 9.89
CA THR A 243 -26.05 26.46 10.52
C THR A 243 -26.07 26.19 12.02
N HIS A 244 -26.47 27.20 12.79
CA HIS A 244 -26.30 27.35 14.24
C HIS A 244 -26.86 26.21 15.08
N GLN A 245 -26.19 25.97 16.19
CA GLN A 245 -26.28 24.97 17.23
C GLN A 245 -27.56 25.01 18.11
N ASP A 246 -28.74 24.84 17.57
CA ASP A 246 -29.91 24.53 18.37
C ASP A 246 -30.52 23.21 17.92
N PHE A 247 -30.21 22.14 18.69
CA PHE A 247 -30.70 20.81 18.40
C PHE A 247 -32.20 20.69 18.72
N GLY A 248 -32.97 20.22 17.75
CA GLY A 248 -34.39 19.97 17.95
C GLY A 248 -35.09 19.59 16.66
N PHE A 249 -36.26 18.98 16.78
CA PHE A 249 -37.13 18.73 15.64
C PHE A 249 -38.61 18.96 16.08
N SER A 250 -39.40 19.43 15.15
CA SER A 250 -40.85 19.35 15.21
C SER A 250 -41.29 18.04 14.56
N GLN A 251 -42.57 17.72 14.63
CA GLN A 251 -43.10 16.48 14.03
C GLN A 251 -42.64 16.34 12.57
N ILE A 252 -41.87 15.29 12.25
CA ILE A 252 -41.38 15.03 10.91
C ILE A 252 -42.53 14.55 10.04
N PRO A 253 -42.74 15.15 8.86
CA PRO A 253 -43.82 14.75 7.98
C PRO A 253 -43.69 13.30 7.48
N SER A 254 -44.80 12.58 7.35
CA SER A 254 -44.81 11.16 6.99
C SER A 254 -44.18 10.83 5.64
N TRP A 255 -44.17 11.78 4.71
CA TRP A 255 -43.55 11.60 3.38
C TRP A 255 -42.03 11.45 3.49
N VAL A 256 -41.40 12.00 4.53
CA VAL A 256 -39.97 11.88 4.75
C VAL A 256 -39.59 10.42 5.10
N LYS A 257 -40.47 9.71 5.84
CA LYS A 257 -40.31 8.27 6.11
C LYS A 257 -40.35 7.45 4.82
N THR A 258 -41.16 7.86 3.86
CA THR A 258 -41.20 7.22 2.54
C THR A 258 -39.87 7.44 1.78
N ASN A 259 -39.33 8.65 1.81
CA ASN A 259 -38.04 8.96 1.18
C ASN A 259 -36.91 8.20 1.85
N ALA A 260 -36.89 8.13 3.18
CA ALA A 260 -35.90 7.35 3.94
C ALA A 260 -35.96 5.86 3.55
N LYS A 261 -37.17 5.31 3.40
CA LYS A 261 -37.33 3.94 2.91
C LYS A 261 -36.79 3.76 1.50
N TRP A 262 -37.11 4.68 0.58
CA TRP A 262 -36.62 4.59 -0.80
C TRP A 262 -35.08 4.70 -0.88
N TRP A 263 -34.50 5.54 -0.05
CA TRP A 263 -33.08 5.67 0.08
C TRP A 263 -32.43 4.38 0.62
N ALA A 264 -32.97 3.83 1.69
CA ALA A 264 -32.51 2.57 2.25
C ALA A 264 -32.64 1.39 1.26
N ASP A 265 -33.72 1.38 0.44
CA ASP A 265 -33.92 0.41 -0.63
C ASP A 265 -33.05 0.67 -1.89
N GLY A 266 -32.24 1.74 -1.92
CA GLY A 266 -31.45 2.13 -3.09
C GLY A 266 -32.26 2.66 -4.28
N LYS A 267 -33.51 3.10 -4.05
CA LYS A 267 -34.42 3.63 -5.11
C LYS A 267 -34.20 5.11 -5.41
N ILE A 268 -33.63 5.85 -4.48
CA ILE A 268 -33.15 7.22 -4.64
C ILE A 268 -31.67 7.31 -4.24
N SER A 269 -30.96 8.27 -4.82
CA SER A 269 -29.54 8.48 -4.55
C SER A 269 -29.29 9.10 -3.16
N ASP A 270 -28.02 9.09 -2.72
CA ASP A 270 -27.61 9.77 -1.49
C ASP A 270 -27.84 11.28 -1.59
N GLU A 271 -27.63 11.88 -2.78
CA GLU A 271 -27.86 13.29 -3.04
C GLU A 271 -29.35 13.66 -2.95
N ASP A 272 -30.25 12.78 -3.43
CA ASP A 272 -31.70 13.00 -3.32
C ASP A 272 -32.14 12.96 -1.86
N PHE A 273 -31.64 12.02 -1.09
CA PHE A 273 -31.94 11.92 0.33
C PHE A 273 -31.32 13.09 1.12
N GLN A 274 -30.08 13.49 0.82
CA GLN A 274 -29.46 14.69 1.39
C GLN A 274 -30.29 15.95 1.13
N SER A 275 -30.83 16.10 -0.07
CA SER A 275 -31.73 17.21 -0.41
C SER A 275 -33.03 17.20 0.43
N THR A 276 -33.53 16.01 0.76
CA THR A 276 -34.67 15.86 1.69
C THR A 276 -34.30 16.36 3.11
N ILE A 277 -33.13 15.98 3.63
CA ILE A 277 -32.68 16.45 4.94
C ILE A 277 -32.41 17.97 4.93
N GLN A 278 -31.81 18.50 3.86
CA GLN A 278 -31.61 19.95 3.70
C GLN A 278 -32.92 20.70 3.77
N TYR A 279 -33.96 20.20 3.07
CA TYR A 279 -35.30 20.80 3.13
C TYR A 279 -35.87 20.84 4.56
N LEU A 280 -35.70 19.77 5.37
CA LEU A 280 -36.16 19.73 6.75
C LEU A 280 -35.44 20.78 7.63
N ILE A 281 -34.17 21.04 7.37
CA ILE A 281 -33.38 22.05 8.07
C ILE A 281 -33.81 23.47 7.64
N ASP A 282 -33.93 23.72 6.34
CA ASP A 282 -34.27 25.03 5.79
C ASP A 282 -35.69 25.46 6.24
N THR A 283 -36.62 24.51 6.35
CA THR A 283 -37.97 24.72 6.85
C THR A 283 -38.09 24.71 8.37
N LYS A 284 -36.97 24.55 9.10
CA LYS A 284 -36.89 24.47 10.57
C LYS A 284 -37.70 23.33 11.19
N ILE A 285 -38.02 22.30 10.42
CA ILE A 285 -38.62 21.05 10.90
C ILE A 285 -37.56 20.26 11.68
N MET A 286 -36.33 20.27 11.21
CA MET A 286 -35.15 19.71 11.87
C MET A 286 -34.12 20.82 12.14
N LYS A 287 -33.55 20.83 13.34
CA LYS A 287 -32.44 21.71 13.72
C LYS A 287 -31.25 20.85 14.04
N ILE A 288 -30.09 21.12 13.47
CA ILE A 288 -28.82 20.40 13.67
C ILE A 288 -27.79 21.32 14.25
#